data_8158810334f7c45491e50f0fae98a902
#
_entry.id   8158810334f7c45491e50f0fae98a902
#
_cell.length_a   1.000
_cell.length_b   1.000
_cell.length_c   1.000
_cell.angle_alpha   90.00
_cell.angle_beta   90.00
_cell.angle_gamma   90.00
#
_symmetry.space_group_name_H-M   'P 1'
#
loop_
_entity.id
_entity.type
_entity.pdbx_description
1 polymer ?
#
loop_
_entity_poly.entity_id
_entity_poly.type
_entity_poly.pdbx_seq_one_letter_code
_entity_poly.pdbx_strand_id
1 'polypeptide(L)'
;MQKKSFAAAVKAAFPHTIPIMTGYLAVGLAYGVLMASKGYGFLWSGFVSAFAFCGSMQYVAITLLTTAFDPLQAFILSLMVNARHLFFSLALLPKYRGLGKLRYFMIYTLSDENFSLSSSVEPPEEVDPTQFYFAMSLLTWAYWVLFSMLGGLVGSLITFDITGIDFALTALFVVLFIEQVIKRENRAPGAIGLVCSVVGLAVFGTDNMVIPAMVLTLIVLLVGRRKLCA
;
A
#
# COMPACT_ATOMS: atom_id res chain seq x y z
N MET A 1 -30.25 -24.24 -9.39
CA MET A 1 -28.95 -23.62 -9.09
C MET A 1 -29.11 -22.77 -7.84
N GLN A 2 -28.60 -23.24 -6.68
CA GLN A 2 -28.61 -22.44 -5.47
C GLN A 2 -27.82 -21.13 -5.72
N LYS A 3 -28.45 -19.98 -5.43
CA LYS A 3 -27.74 -18.70 -5.39
C LYS A 3 -26.60 -18.85 -4.38
N LYS A 4 -25.36 -18.97 -4.89
CA LYS A 4 -24.16 -19.05 -4.03
C LYS A 4 -24.15 -17.82 -3.15
N SER A 5 -24.32 -17.97 -1.83
CA SER A 5 -24.49 -16.86 -0.88
C SER A 5 -23.20 -16.07 -0.74
N PHE A 6 -23.27 -14.74 -0.72
CA PHE A 6 -22.14 -13.86 -0.43
C PHE A 6 -21.46 -14.22 0.91
N ALA A 7 -22.25 -14.67 1.90
CA ALA A 7 -21.70 -15.15 3.18
C ALA A 7 -20.76 -16.36 2.99
N ALA A 8 -21.06 -17.27 2.04
CA ALA A 8 -20.16 -18.37 1.73
C ALA A 8 -18.85 -17.87 1.09
N ALA A 9 -18.92 -16.84 0.23
CA ALA A 9 -17.75 -16.23 -0.35
C ALA A 9 -16.87 -15.54 0.71
N VAL A 10 -17.46 -14.81 1.64
CA VAL A 10 -16.73 -14.20 2.76
C VAL A 10 -16.07 -15.27 3.64
N LYS A 11 -16.79 -16.34 3.98
CA LYS A 11 -16.25 -17.45 4.77
C LYS A 11 -15.08 -18.14 4.07
N ALA A 12 -15.14 -18.31 2.77
CA ALA A 12 -14.06 -18.90 1.98
C ALA A 12 -12.87 -17.96 1.82
N ALA A 13 -13.09 -16.65 1.67
CA ALA A 13 -12.04 -15.65 1.50
C ALA A 13 -11.30 -15.33 2.81
N PHE A 14 -11.99 -15.34 3.94
CA PHE A 14 -11.47 -14.92 5.25
C PHE A 14 -10.15 -15.59 5.66
N PRO A 15 -9.95 -16.92 5.58
CA PRO A 15 -8.68 -17.55 5.96
C PRO A 15 -7.48 -17.05 5.16
N HIS A 16 -7.69 -16.72 3.88
CA HIS A 16 -6.64 -16.20 3.00
C HIS A 16 -6.26 -14.75 3.34
N THR A 17 -7.15 -13.99 3.97
CA THR A 17 -6.91 -12.59 4.35
C THR A 17 -6.33 -12.42 5.76
N ILE A 18 -6.26 -13.47 6.59
CA ILE A 18 -5.72 -13.41 7.96
C ILE A 18 -4.27 -12.87 8.01
N PRO A 19 -3.33 -13.31 7.15
CA PRO A 19 -1.97 -12.77 7.17
C PRO A 19 -1.93 -11.27 6.89
N ILE A 20 -2.79 -10.79 5.98
CA ILE A 20 -2.91 -9.36 5.68
C ILE A 20 -3.53 -8.61 6.86
N MET A 21 -4.55 -9.18 7.49
CA MET A 21 -5.18 -8.60 8.67
C MET A 21 -4.15 -8.35 9.78
N THR A 22 -3.27 -9.30 10.06
CA THR A 22 -2.22 -9.14 11.09
C THR A 22 -1.20 -8.07 10.72
N GLY A 23 -0.78 -8.00 9.46
CA GLY A 23 0.10 -6.94 8.96
C GLY A 23 -0.56 -5.56 9.04
N TYR A 24 -1.81 -5.46 8.57
CA TYR A 24 -2.58 -4.20 8.60
C TYR A 24 -2.92 -3.74 10.02
N LEU A 25 -3.04 -4.67 10.98
CA LEU A 25 -3.19 -4.29 12.39
C LEU A 25 -2.00 -3.43 12.86
N ALA A 26 -0.78 -3.88 12.63
CA ALA A 26 0.41 -3.15 13.05
C ALA A 26 0.57 -1.84 12.27
N VAL A 27 0.54 -1.91 10.93
CA VAL A 27 0.79 -0.76 10.06
C VAL A 27 -0.36 0.24 10.11
N GLY A 28 -1.61 -0.19 10.11
CA GLY A 28 -2.78 0.69 10.21
C GLY A 28 -2.87 1.41 11.54
N LEU A 29 -2.57 0.73 12.67
CA LEU A 29 -2.46 1.38 13.97
C LEU A 29 -1.38 2.46 13.96
N ALA A 30 -0.18 2.15 13.45
CA ALA A 30 0.92 3.12 13.37
C ALA A 30 0.54 4.34 12.52
N TYR A 31 -0.13 4.13 11.37
CA TYR A 31 -0.65 5.22 10.54
C TYR A 31 -1.63 6.11 11.30
N GLY A 32 -2.60 5.51 11.98
CA GLY A 32 -3.60 6.27 12.73
C GLY A 32 -2.99 7.08 13.89
N VAL A 33 -2.06 6.48 14.64
CA VAL A 33 -1.31 7.18 15.70
C VAL A 33 -0.53 8.36 15.13
N LEU A 34 0.14 8.16 14.01
CA LEU A 34 0.90 9.22 13.34
C LEU A 34 -0.02 10.36 12.85
N MET A 35 -1.19 10.05 12.29
CA MET A 35 -2.21 11.06 11.93
C MET A 35 -2.66 11.86 13.16
N ALA A 36 -2.95 11.17 14.27
CA ALA A 36 -3.35 11.82 15.52
C ALA A 36 -2.24 12.75 16.07
N SER A 37 -0.98 12.33 15.98
CA SER A 37 0.17 13.15 16.41
C SER A 37 0.33 14.46 15.63
N LYS A 38 -0.17 14.48 14.39
CA LYS A 38 -0.18 15.69 13.55
C LYS A 38 -1.50 16.49 13.66
N GLY A 39 -2.37 16.15 14.61
CA GLY A 39 -3.63 16.85 14.86
C GLY A 39 -4.82 16.35 14.04
N TYR A 40 -4.66 15.28 13.27
CA TYR A 40 -5.75 14.67 12.51
C TYR A 40 -6.41 13.55 13.32
N GLY A 41 -7.64 13.77 13.78
CA GLY A 41 -8.37 12.81 14.59
C GLY A 41 -8.71 11.50 13.84
N PHE A 42 -9.23 10.52 14.59
CA PHE A 42 -9.54 9.17 14.08
C PHE A 42 -10.50 9.17 12.89
N LEU A 43 -11.44 10.13 12.80
CA LEU A 43 -12.34 10.27 11.66
C LEU A 43 -11.59 10.62 10.38
N TRP A 44 -10.56 11.48 10.47
CA TRP A 44 -9.72 11.80 9.33
C TRP A 44 -8.88 10.61 8.89
N SER A 45 -8.30 9.86 9.85
CA SER A 45 -7.57 8.63 9.55
C SER A 45 -8.45 7.63 8.81
N GLY A 46 -9.70 7.43 9.27
CA GLY A 46 -10.67 6.55 8.62
C GLY A 46 -11.11 7.07 7.25
N PHE A 47 -11.40 8.36 7.12
CA PHE A 47 -11.82 8.97 5.86
C PHE A 47 -10.75 8.81 4.78
N VAL A 48 -9.51 9.21 5.09
CA VAL A 48 -8.39 9.07 4.14
C VAL A 48 -8.16 7.60 3.79
N SER A 49 -8.20 6.69 4.76
CA SER A 49 -8.04 5.25 4.52
C SER A 49 -9.16 4.66 3.67
N ALA A 50 -10.40 5.13 3.85
CA ALA A 50 -11.54 4.65 3.08
C ALA A 50 -11.53 5.15 1.63
N PHE A 51 -11.06 6.36 1.37
CA PHE A 51 -11.16 6.98 0.04
C PHE A 51 -9.84 7.03 -0.73
N ALA A 52 -8.69 7.07 -0.08
CA ALA A 52 -7.40 7.04 -0.76
C ALA A 52 -6.78 5.63 -0.85
N PHE A 53 -7.18 4.70 -0.03
CA PHE A 53 -6.76 3.28 0.08
C PHE A 53 -5.39 2.97 -0.58
N CYS A 54 -4.36 3.67 -0.14
CA CYS A 54 -3.01 3.52 -0.64
C CYS A 54 -2.01 3.70 0.53
N GLY A 55 -1.73 2.62 1.26
CA GLY A 55 -0.97 2.64 2.51
C GLY A 55 0.31 3.46 2.43
N SER A 56 1.22 3.15 1.51
CA SER A 56 2.49 3.89 1.37
C SER A 56 2.30 5.38 1.04
N MET A 57 1.37 5.69 0.13
CA MET A 57 1.08 7.09 -0.21
C MET A 57 0.39 7.84 0.93
N GLN A 58 -0.42 7.17 1.75
CA GLN A 58 -1.04 7.79 2.91
C GLN A 58 0.00 8.24 3.95
N TYR A 59 1.07 7.47 4.16
CA TYR A 59 2.18 7.88 5.00
C TYR A 59 2.94 9.08 4.42
N VAL A 60 3.23 9.08 3.12
CA VAL A 60 3.83 10.23 2.42
C VAL A 60 2.91 11.45 2.49
N ALA A 61 1.59 11.25 2.37
CA ALA A 61 0.60 12.32 2.45
C ALA A 61 0.60 13.03 3.80
N ILE A 62 0.95 12.37 4.90
CA ILE A 62 1.07 13.05 6.21
C ILE A 62 2.11 14.18 6.13
N THR A 63 3.26 13.93 5.51
CA THR A 63 4.27 14.97 5.31
C THR A 63 3.72 16.11 4.44
N LEU A 64 3.04 15.78 3.34
CA LEU A 64 2.41 16.78 2.46
C LEU A 64 1.32 17.62 3.16
N LEU A 65 0.61 17.04 4.12
CA LEU A 65 -0.44 17.72 4.90
C LEU A 65 0.15 18.62 5.99
N THR A 66 1.39 18.40 6.40
CA THR A 66 2.05 19.12 7.50
C THR A 66 3.11 20.13 7.04
N THR A 67 3.41 20.17 5.74
CA THR A 67 4.31 21.14 5.11
C THR A 67 3.55 22.11 4.23
N ALA A 68 4.23 23.14 3.68
CA ALA A 68 3.65 24.02 2.68
C ALA A 68 3.20 23.18 1.47
N PHE A 69 1.92 23.26 1.13
CA PHE A 69 1.33 22.45 0.07
C PHE A 69 1.82 22.89 -1.33
N ASP A 70 2.56 22.01 -1.98
CA ASP A 70 2.94 22.13 -3.41
C ASP A 70 2.15 21.10 -4.22
N PRO A 71 1.14 21.53 -5.03
CA PRO A 71 0.32 20.64 -5.82
C PRO A 71 1.12 19.83 -6.85
N LEU A 72 2.15 20.42 -7.44
CA LEU A 72 2.97 19.75 -8.46
C LEU A 72 3.81 18.64 -7.84
N GLN A 73 4.47 18.93 -6.72
CA GLN A 73 5.24 17.95 -5.97
C GLN A 73 4.34 16.81 -5.48
N ALA A 74 3.18 17.13 -4.91
CA ALA A 74 2.21 16.14 -4.44
C ALA A 74 1.73 15.22 -5.58
N PHE A 75 1.45 15.79 -6.76
CA PHE A 75 1.03 15.03 -7.95
C PHE A 75 2.15 14.09 -8.43
N ILE A 76 3.38 14.61 -8.58
CA ILE A 76 4.52 13.80 -9.04
C ILE A 76 4.82 12.67 -8.06
N LEU A 77 4.89 12.95 -6.76
CA LEU A 77 5.10 11.93 -5.73
C LEU A 77 4.00 10.87 -5.74
N SER A 78 2.72 11.28 -5.83
CA SER A 78 1.59 10.37 -5.91
C SER A 78 1.68 9.47 -7.14
N LEU A 79 2.01 10.03 -8.30
CA LEU A 79 2.15 9.26 -9.53
C LEU A 79 3.30 8.25 -9.42
N MET A 80 4.44 8.65 -8.87
CA MET A 80 5.62 7.79 -8.77
C MET A 80 5.41 6.66 -7.75
N VAL A 81 4.90 6.97 -6.56
CA VAL A 81 4.63 5.96 -5.52
C VAL A 81 3.59 4.95 -5.99
N ASN A 82 2.57 5.42 -6.73
CA ASN A 82 1.45 4.60 -7.19
C ASN A 82 1.63 4.00 -8.59
N ALA A 83 2.74 4.26 -9.29
CA ALA A 83 2.98 3.75 -10.64
C ALA A 83 2.87 2.21 -10.72
N ARG A 84 3.25 1.49 -9.66
CA ARG A 84 3.12 0.03 -9.54
C ARG A 84 1.69 -0.48 -9.70
N HIS A 85 0.68 0.29 -9.25
CA HIS A 85 -0.73 -0.11 -9.35
C HIS A 85 -1.21 -0.22 -10.80
N LEU A 86 -0.60 0.52 -11.75
CA LEU A 86 -0.86 0.36 -13.18
C LEU A 86 -0.48 -1.06 -13.65
N PHE A 87 0.69 -1.54 -13.22
CA PHE A 87 1.16 -2.89 -13.58
C PHE A 87 0.33 -3.97 -12.92
N PHE A 88 -0.07 -3.81 -11.67
CA PHE A 88 -0.97 -4.73 -10.98
C PHE A 88 -2.32 -4.82 -11.69
N SER A 89 -2.88 -3.68 -12.05
CA SER A 89 -4.15 -3.62 -12.77
C SER A 89 -4.08 -4.30 -14.14
N LEU A 90 -2.98 -4.10 -14.88
CA LEU A 90 -2.77 -4.77 -16.17
C LEU A 90 -2.61 -6.28 -16.02
N ALA A 91 -1.87 -6.74 -15.00
CA ALA A 91 -1.66 -8.16 -14.75
C ALA A 91 -2.94 -8.90 -14.34
N LEU A 92 -3.82 -8.25 -13.56
CA LEU A 92 -5.11 -8.82 -13.13
C LEU A 92 -6.26 -8.58 -14.12
N LEU A 93 -6.05 -7.78 -15.16
CA LEU A 93 -7.11 -7.47 -16.13
C LEU A 93 -7.78 -8.70 -16.73
N PRO A 94 -7.04 -9.77 -17.14
CA PRO A 94 -7.68 -10.99 -17.65
C PRO A 94 -8.56 -11.67 -16.57
N LYS A 95 -8.12 -11.69 -15.32
CA LYS A 95 -8.81 -12.34 -14.20
C LYS A 95 -10.08 -11.56 -13.77
N TYR A 96 -10.04 -10.24 -13.84
CA TYR A 96 -11.16 -9.37 -13.50
C TYR A 96 -12.12 -9.10 -14.69
N ARG A 97 -11.76 -9.58 -15.89
CA ARG A 97 -12.61 -9.45 -17.06
C ARG A 97 -13.86 -10.31 -16.89
N GLY A 98 -15.02 -9.69 -17.02
CA GLY A 98 -16.30 -10.40 -16.87
C GLY A 98 -16.89 -10.41 -15.46
N LEU A 99 -16.21 -9.88 -14.44
CA LEU A 99 -16.72 -9.83 -13.07
C LEU A 99 -17.76 -8.71 -12.81
N GLY A 100 -18.36 -8.17 -13.85
CA GLY A 100 -19.43 -7.16 -13.74
C GLY A 100 -18.97 -5.84 -13.11
N LYS A 101 -19.89 -5.14 -12.44
CA LYS A 101 -19.62 -3.82 -11.84
C LYS A 101 -18.74 -3.90 -10.58
N LEU A 102 -18.71 -5.03 -9.88
CA LEU A 102 -17.90 -5.20 -8.67
C LEU A 102 -16.39 -5.09 -8.93
N ARG A 103 -15.96 -5.32 -10.17
CA ARG A 103 -14.55 -5.14 -10.59
C ARG A 103 -14.00 -3.74 -10.30
N TYR A 104 -14.84 -2.70 -10.36
CA TYR A 104 -14.39 -1.33 -10.10
C TYR A 104 -13.95 -1.14 -8.65
N PHE A 105 -14.67 -1.74 -7.70
CA PHE A 105 -14.25 -1.74 -6.30
C PHE A 105 -12.97 -2.56 -6.11
N MET A 106 -12.86 -3.74 -6.73
CA MET A 106 -11.66 -4.57 -6.65
C MET A 106 -10.42 -3.87 -7.22
N ILE A 107 -10.58 -3.11 -8.32
CA ILE A 107 -9.49 -2.30 -8.91
C ILE A 107 -9.14 -1.12 -7.99
N TYR A 108 -10.15 -0.45 -7.43
CA TYR A 108 -9.96 0.65 -6.50
C TYR A 108 -9.20 0.21 -5.23
N THR A 109 -9.53 -0.95 -4.68
CA THR A 109 -8.89 -1.50 -3.48
C THR A 109 -7.65 -2.35 -3.78
N LEU A 110 -7.08 -2.24 -4.99
CA LEU A 110 -5.92 -3.00 -5.37
C LEU A 110 -4.67 -2.45 -4.68
N SER A 111 -4.13 -3.22 -3.75
CA SER A 111 -2.86 -2.99 -3.05
C SER A 111 -1.86 -4.09 -3.41
N ASP A 112 -0.63 -4.00 -2.90
CA ASP A 112 0.38 -5.05 -3.07
C ASP A 112 -0.12 -6.39 -2.54
N GLU A 113 -0.79 -6.38 -1.39
CA GLU A 113 -1.33 -7.55 -0.73
C GLU A 113 -2.53 -8.12 -1.51
N ASN A 114 -3.45 -7.27 -1.95
CA ASN A 114 -4.59 -7.69 -2.77
C ASN A 114 -4.14 -8.25 -4.12
N PHE A 115 -3.09 -7.67 -4.71
CA PHE A 115 -2.47 -8.21 -5.91
C PHE A 115 -1.89 -9.61 -5.67
N SER A 116 -1.14 -9.77 -4.59
CA SER A 116 -0.54 -11.05 -4.20
C SER A 116 -1.61 -12.12 -4.00
N LEU A 117 -2.68 -11.82 -3.23
CA LEU A 117 -3.80 -12.75 -3.02
C LEU A 117 -4.52 -13.08 -4.32
N SER A 118 -4.92 -12.06 -5.08
CA SER A 118 -5.69 -12.25 -6.31
C SER A 118 -4.90 -13.00 -7.38
N SER A 119 -3.57 -12.92 -7.36
CA SER A 119 -2.71 -13.65 -8.28
C SER A 119 -2.53 -15.12 -7.90
N SER A 120 -2.46 -15.43 -6.60
CA SER A 120 -2.06 -16.74 -6.08
C SER A 120 -3.22 -17.60 -5.62
N VAL A 121 -4.36 -16.99 -5.26
CA VAL A 121 -5.51 -17.72 -4.71
C VAL A 121 -6.60 -17.87 -5.76
N GLU A 122 -7.08 -19.10 -5.93
CA GLU A 122 -8.24 -19.40 -6.78
C GLU A 122 -9.49 -19.67 -5.92
N PRO A 123 -10.67 -19.23 -6.40
CA PRO A 123 -11.92 -19.48 -5.69
C PRO A 123 -12.25 -20.98 -5.65
N PRO A 124 -12.78 -21.50 -4.54
CA PRO A 124 -13.32 -22.85 -4.49
C PRO A 124 -14.44 -23.03 -5.54
N GLU A 125 -14.57 -24.24 -6.11
CA GLU A 125 -15.57 -24.55 -7.14
C GLU A 125 -17.01 -24.25 -6.72
N GLU A 126 -17.27 -24.33 -5.41
CA GLU A 126 -18.58 -24.09 -4.82
C GLU A 126 -18.91 -22.60 -4.66
N VAL A 127 -17.97 -21.69 -4.87
CA VAL A 127 -18.11 -20.25 -4.65
C VAL A 127 -18.06 -19.50 -5.98
N ASP A 128 -18.90 -18.48 -6.09
CA ASP A 128 -18.86 -17.59 -7.26
C ASP A 128 -17.56 -16.77 -7.28
N PRO A 129 -16.74 -16.84 -8.34
CA PRO A 129 -15.47 -16.13 -8.41
C PRO A 129 -15.58 -14.63 -8.20
N THR A 130 -16.64 -14.01 -8.70
CA THR A 130 -16.87 -12.56 -8.54
C THR A 130 -17.06 -12.21 -7.07
N GLN A 131 -17.89 -12.99 -6.38
CA GLN A 131 -18.16 -12.75 -4.95
C GLN A 131 -16.94 -13.05 -4.09
N PHE A 132 -16.13 -14.06 -4.47
CA PHE A 132 -14.93 -14.42 -3.75
C PHE A 132 -13.86 -13.31 -3.79
N TYR A 133 -13.50 -12.83 -4.98
CA TYR A 133 -12.52 -11.74 -5.13
C TYR A 133 -13.03 -10.43 -4.55
N PHE A 134 -14.33 -10.16 -4.68
CA PHE A 134 -14.94 -8.99 -4.04
C PHE A 134 -14.88 -9.10 -2.51
N ALA A 135 -15.16 -10.27 -1.94
CA ALA A 135 -15.07 -10.48 -0.49
C ALA A 135 -13.64 -10.29 0.03
N MET A 136 -12.61 -10.81 -0.68
CA MET A 136 -11.21 -10.56 -0.32
C MET A 136 -10.89 -9.06 -0.32
N SER A 137 -11.25 -8.36 -1.37
CA SER A 137 -11.02 -6.92 -1.50
C SER A 137 -11.76 -6.11 -0.43
N LEU A 138 -12.99 -6.49 -0.10
CA LEU A 138 -13.79 -5.83 0.93
C LEU A 138 -13.20 -6.06 2.33
N LEU A 139 -12.76 -7.27 2.64
CA LEU A 139 -12.15 -7.61 3.92
C LEU A 139 -10.84 -6.83 4.13
N THR A 140 -9.95 -6.82 3.15
CA THR A 140 -8.68 -6.10 3.25
C THR A 140 -8.90 -4.59 3.36
N TRP A 141 -9.83 -4.04 2.58
CA TRP A 141 -10.23 -2.64 2.70
C TRP A 141 -10.77 -2.32 4.11
N ALA A 142 -11.67 -3.16 4.62
CA ALA A 142 -12.25 -2.97 5.95
C ALA A 142 -11.19 -3.04 7.06
N TYR A 143 -10.24 -3.97 6.99
CA TYR A 143 -9.13 -4.07 7.95
C TYR A 143 -8.29 -2.79 7.98
N TRP A 144 -7.91 -2.29 6.81
CA TRP A 144 -7.11 -1.06 6.72
C TRP A 144 -7.83 0.13 7.32
N VAL A 145 -9.10 0.34 6.95
CA VAL A 145 -9.93 1.44 7.49
C VAL A 145 -10.10 1.33 9.00
N LEU A 146 -10.48 0.14 9.48
CA LEU A 146 -10.73 -0.10 10.91
C LEU A 146 -9.47 0.11 11.74
N PHE A 147 -8.33 -0.44 11.32
CA PHE A 147 -7.10 -0.32 12.09
C PHE A 147 -6.51 1.09 12.02
N SER A 148 -6.67 1.80 10.91
CA SER A 148 -6.33 3.22 10.81
C SER A 148 -7.18 4.08 11.76
N MET A 149 -8.47 3.82 11.85
CA MET A 149 -9.35 4.50 12.80
C MET A 149 -9.00 4.18 14.25
N LEU A 150 -8.76 2.90 14.55
CA LEU A 150 -8.34 2.47 15.89
C LEU A 150 -7.01 3.12 16.28
N GLY A 151 -6.05 3.17 15.35
CA GLY A 151 -4.80 3.89 15.57
C GLY A 151 -5.00 5.37 15.85
N GLY A 152 -5.86 6.03 15.08
CA GLY A 152 -6.21 7.44 15.32
C GLY A 152 -6.89 7.67 16.68
N LEU A 153 -7.74 6.74 17.11
CA LEU A 153 -8.37 6.79 18.43
C LEU A 153 -7.33 6.59 19.54
N VAL A 154 -6.51 5.54 19.44
CA VAL A 154 -5.43 5.26 20.40
C VAL A 154 -4.46 6.44 20.46
N GLY A 155 -4.04 6.98 19.31
CA GLY A 155 -3.16 8.14 19.24
C GLY A 155 -3.72 9.39 19.90
N SER A 156 -5.04 9.60 19.82
CA SER A 156 -5.69 10.74 20.50
C SER A 156 -5.77 10.60 22.03
N LEU A 157 -5.63 9.37 22.55
CA LEU A 157 -5.62 9.09 23.99
C LEU A 157 -4.19 9.11 24.58
N ILE A 158 -3.18 9.08 23.74
CA ILE A 158 -1.78 9.15 24.16
C ILE A 158 -1.46 10.61 24.53
N THR A 159 -1.17 10.85 25.82
CA THR A 159 -0.87 12.17 26.36
C THR A 159 0.63 12.41 26.63
N PHE A 160 1.49 11.40 26.34
CA PHE A 160 2.92 11.53 26.53
C PHE A 160 3.62 12.03 25.27
N ASP A 161 4.87 12.47 25.48
CA ASP A 161 5.73 12.99 24.42
C ASP A 161 5.87 11.98 23.28
N ILE A 162 5.46 12.41 22.10
CA ILE A 162 5.51 11.64 20.86
C ILE A 162 6.80 11.90 20.07
N THR A 163 7.79 12.53 20.70
CA THR A 163 9.14 12.70 20.16
C THR A 163 9.70 11.32 19.80
N GLY A 164 9.88 11.06 18.51
CA GLY A 164 10.31 9.75 17.99
C GLY A 164 9.23 8.97 17.23
N ILE A 165 7.96 9.37 17.26
CA ILE A 165 6.94 8.76 16.37
C ILE A 165 7.28 9.03 14.88
N ASP A 166 7.92 10.15 14.58
CA ASP A 166 8.45 10.42 13.24
C ASP A 166 9.48 9.36 12.79
N PHE A 167 10.20 8.75 13.75
CA PHE A 167 11.08 7.61 13.47
C PHE A 167 10.30 6.34 13.11
N ALA A 168 9.07 6.17 13.61
CA ALA A 168 8.23 5.01 13.27
C ALA A 168 7.94 4.94 11.76
N LEU A 169 7.79 6.09 11.11
CA LEU A 169 7.63 6.16 9.65
C LEU A 169 8.90 5.66 8.93
N THR A 170 10.07 6.13 9.37
CA THR A 170 11.34 5.68 8.82
C THR A 170 11.54 4.18 9.06
N ALA A 171 11.27 3.70 10.28
CA ALA A 171 11.36 2.28 10.63
C ALA A 171 10.41 1.44 9.77
N LEU A 172 9.18 1.91 9.53
CA LEU A 172 8.23 1.22 8.66
C LEU A 172 8.79 1.08 7.24
N PHE A 173 9.28 2.15 6.62
CA PHE A 173 9.86 2.07 5.29
C PHE A 173 11.08 1.17 5.21
N VAL A 174 11.91 1.16 6.27
CA VAL A 174 13.05 0.23 6.37
C VAL A 174 12.56 -1.22 6.43
N VAL A 175 11.56 -1.53 7.23
CA VAL A 175 10.97 -2.87 7.31
C VAL A 175 10.39 -3.30 5.95
N LEU A 176 9.58 -2.44 5.33
CA LEU A 176 9.01 -2.71 3.99
C LEU A 176 10.12 -2.95 2.94
N PHE A 177 11.20 -2.17 2.98
CA PHE A 177 12.34 -2.36 2.11
C PHE A 177 13.04 -3.71 2.36
N ILE A 178 13.27 -4.06 3.63
CA ILE A 178 13.89 -5.34 4.01
C ILE A 178 13.02 -6.51 3.55
N GLU A 179 11.71 -6.47 3.76
CA GLU A 179 10.77 -7.51 3.32
C GLU A 179 10.83 -7.72 1.81
N GLN A 180 10.97 -6.65 1.04
CA GLN A 180 11.13 -6.76 -0.42
C GLN A 180 12.48 -7.36 -0.81
N VAL A 181 13.58 -6.96 -0.15
CA VAL A 181 14.95 -7.41 -0.50
C VAL A 181 15.26 -8.83 0.00
N ILE A 182 14.50 -9.36 0.96
CA ILE A 182 14.59 -10.77 1.38
C ILE A 182 14.37 -11.70 0.19
N LYS A 183 13.45 -11.37 -0.70
CA LYS A 183 13.22 -12.12 -1.95
C LYS A 183 14.41 -11.98 -2.87
N ARG A 184 15.01 -13.11 -3.30
CA ARG A 184 16.24 -13.13 -4.14
C ARG A 184 16.13 -12.29 -5.40
N GLU A 185 14.98 -12.34 -6.06
CA GLU A 185 14.66 -11.60 -7.28
C GLU A 185 14.71 -10.07 -7.11
N ASN A 186 14.43 -9.57 -5.90
CA ASN A 186 14.40 -8.14 -5.59
C ASN A 186 15.72 -7.58 -5.05
N ARG A 187 16.74 -8.42 -4.82
CA ARG A 187 18.01 -7.96 -4.22
C ARG A 187 18.77 -7.00 -5.14
N ALA A 188 18.87 -7.33 -6.41
CA ALA A 188 19.56 -6.48 -7.37
C ALA A 188 18.80 -5.15 -7.60
N PRO A 189 17.48 -5.14 -7.87
CA PRO A 189 16.70 -3.92 -7.90
C PRO A 189 16.80 -3.10 -6.60
N GLY A 190 16.73 -3.74 -5.43
CA GLY A 190 16.86 -3.08 -4.14
C GLY A 190 18.21 -2.40 -3.93
N ALA A 191 19.30 -3.09 -4.28
CA ALA A 191 20.65 -2.52 -4.24
C ALA A 191 20.81 -1.33 -5.19
N ILE A 192 20.28 -1.42 -6.41
CA ILE A 192 20.26 -0.32 -7.38
C ILE A 192 19.50 0.87 -6.81
N GLY A 193 18.31 0.65 -6.23
CA GLY A 193 17.52 1.71 -5.60
C GLY A 193 18.28 2.41 -4.47
N LEU A 194 18.96 1.65 -3.61
CA LEU A 194 19.77 2.20 -2.53
C LEU A 194 20.92 3.07 -3.05
N VAL A 195 21.68 2.57 -4.03
CA VAL A 195 22.79 3.32 -4.66
C VAL A 195 22.29 4.59 -5.33
N CYS A 196 21.18 4.52 -6.09
CA CYS A 196 20.57 5.69 -6.74
C CYS A 196 20.09 6.71 -5.71
N SER A 197 19.56 6.26 -4.56
CA SER A 197 19.13 7.15 -3.49
C SER A 197 20.33 7.87 -2.84
N VAL A 198 21.43 7.16 -2.60
CA VAL A 198 22.67 7.78 -2.07
C VAL A 198 23.25 8.79 -3.07
N VAL A 199 23.28 8.45 -4.35
CA VAL A 199 23.73 9.37 -5.42
C VAL A 199 22.79 10.60 -5.49
N GLY A 200 21.47 10.38 -5.44
CA GLY A 200 20.48 11.46 -5.42
C GLY A 200 20.69 12.39 -4.24
N LEU A 201 20.93 11.85 -3.04
CA LEU A 201 21.23 12.62 -1.83
C LEU A 201 22.51 13.45 -1.98
N ALA A 202 23.59 12.84 -2.50
CA ALA A 202 24.87 13.51 -2.66
C ALA A 202 24.84 14.65 -3.68
N VAL A 203 24.03 14.52 -4.75
CA VAL A 203 24.00 15.50 -5.85
C VAL A 203 22.95 16.58 -5.62
N PHE A 204 21.75 16.23 -5.10
CA PHE A 204 20.59 17.14 -5.01
C PHE A 204 20.27 17.59 -3.57
N GLY A 205 20.98 17.08 -2.57
CA GLY A 205 20.72 17.39 -1.17
C GLY A 205 19.43 16.77 -0.62
N THR A 206 19.17 16.98 0.67
CA THR A 206 18.04 16.38 1.41
C THR A 206 16.67 16.76 0.86
N ASP A 207 16.49 18.00 0.44
CA ASP A 207 15.18 18.55 0.12
C ASP A 207 14.68 18.14 -1.28
N ASN A 208 15.60 17.86 -2.22
CA ASN A 208 15.25 17.60 -3.61
C ASN A 208 15.67 16.20 -4.11
N MET A 209 16.18 15.33 -3.24
CA MET A 209 16.76 14.04 -3.67
C MET A 209 15.73 13.02 -4.19
N VAL A 210 14.48 13.09 -3.71
CA VAL A 210 13.50 12.02 -3.90
C VAL A 210 13.18 11.79 -5.37
N ILE A 211 12.75 12.85 -6.07
CA ILE A 211 12.36 12.74 -7.48
C ILE A 211 13.53 12.33 -8.38
N PRO A 212 14.72 12.99 -8.32
CA PRO A 212 15.88 12.57 -9.12
C PRO A 212 16.32 11.13 -8.83
N ALA A 213 16.35 10.70 -7.56
CA ALA A 213 16.71 9.33 -7.19
C ALA A 213 15.74 8.30 -7.79
N MET A 214 14.43 8.58 -7.77
CA MET A 214 13.42 7.71 -8.36
C MET A 214 13.55 7.65 -9.88
N VAL A 215 13.75 8.78 -10.56
CA VAL A 215 13.97 8.82 -12.01
C VAL A 215 15.24 8.06 -12.39
N LEU A 216 16.33 8.28 -11.66
CA LEU A 216 17.59 7.58 -11.88
C LEU A 216 17.43 6.05 -11.70
N THR A 217 16.77 5.64 -10.63
CA THR A 217 16.44 4.24 -10.36
C THR A 217 15.63 3.62 -11.51
N LEU A 218 14.59 4.32 -11.96
CA LEU A 218 13.76 3.86 -13.07
C LEU A 218 14.57 3.69 -14.36
N ILE A 219 15.40 4.67 -14.71
CA ILE A 219 16.27 4.61 -15.91
C ILE A 219 17.23 3.42 -15.82
N VAL A 220 17.92 3.26 -14.69
CA VAL A 220 18.90 2.16 -14.50
C VAL A 220 18.21 0.80 -14.58
N LEU A 221 17.02 0.64 -13.98
CA LEU A 221 16.26 -0.61 -14.03
C LEU A 221 15.74 -0.91 -15.44
N LEU A 222 15.27 0.09 -16.18
CA LEU A 222 14.80 -0.08 -17.56
C LEU A 222 15.95 -0.49 -18.50
N VAL A 223 17.10 0.17 -18.39
CA VAL A 223 18.29 -0.15 -19.20
C VAL A 223 18.85 -1.52 -18.81
N GLY A 224 18.87 -1.83 -17.51
CA GLY A 224 19.36 -3.11 -16.96
C GLY A 224 18.37 -4.28 -17.11
N ARG A 225 17.14 -4.06 -17.56
CA ARG A 225 16.05 -5.03 -17.57
C ARG A 225 16.43 -6.38 -18.16
N ARG A 226 17.18 -6.40 -19.29
CA ARG A 226 17.60 -7.66 -19.97
C ARG A 226 18.52 -8.52 -19.11
N LYS A 227 19.30 -7.94 -18.19
CA LYS A 227 20.22 -8.65 -17.31
C LYS A 227 19.62 -8.99 -15.94
N LEU A 228 18.59 -8.26 -15.54
CA LEU A 228 17.93 -8.41 -14.23
C LEU A 228 16.76 -9.42 -14.28
N CYS A 229 16.18 -9.65 -15.46
CA CYS A 229 15.07 -10.59 -15.67
C CYS A 229 15.52 -11.89 -16.37
N ALA A 230 16.81 -12.12 -16.55
CA ALA A 230 17.41 -13.37 -17.01
C ALA A 230 17.86 -14.19 -15.81
#